data_e1a8d1adac5bee7fc1a757c7db5168a7
#
_entry.id   e1a8d1adac5bee7fc1a757c7db5168a7
#
_cell.length_a   1.000
_cell.length_b   1.000
_cell.length_c   1.000
_cell.angle_alpha   90.00
_cell.angle_beta   90.00
_cell.angle_gamma   90.00
#
_symmetry.space_group_name_H-M   'P 1'
#
loop_
_entity.id
_entity.type
_entity.pdbx_description
1 polymer ?
#
loop_
_entity_poly.entity_id
_entity_poly.type
_entity_poly.pdbx_seq_one_letter_code
_entity_poly.pdbx_strand_id
1 'polypeptide(L)'
;SVAASDLVGTLAKGRADVSKVREKTRRRRVTRLIVALLLFDFYLWYRYLNDNPFKLPTLGPEAIIFAPVVLIMIAIVAMMLMPLFSGRSPHQIVRPEEIEVGLYDVRGLDNQVDEVGRTLDVFLGYATFRDELGGNPRRGMLFEGPPGTGKTYLAKAMAKQAGVPFLFSAAPAFQSMWFGMTNAKIRSFFRRLRKLARKEGGAIGFIEEIDAIGGERGGMNASPDPTGLGRVSSSFMGAGGSGMVNELLIQMQSFDQPPFGARFKSRMIEWVNGFRKPERRIPAAKPTYSNILLIAATNRADNLDPALLRPGRFDRRLY
;
A
#
# COMPACT_ATOMS: atom_id res chain seq x y z
N SER A 1 -6.14 17.01 33.93
CA SER A 1 -6.15 15.56 34.30
C SER A 1 -7.28 14.78 33.65
N VAL A 2 -8.45 15.39 33.38
CA VAL A 2 -9.59 14.72 32.72
C VAL A 2 -9.28 14.39 31.25
N ALA A 3 -8.56 15.23 30.54
CA ALA A 3 -8.19 15.01 29.14
C ALA A 3 -7.26 13.80 28.94
N ALA A 4 -6.38 13.51 29.91
CA ALA A 4 -5.45 12.37 29.82
C ALA A 4 -6.17 11.01 30.05
N SER A 5 -7.20 10.97 30.90
CA SER A 5 -8.00 9.76 31.14
C SER A 5 -8.89 9.40 29.94
N ASP A 6 -9.43 10.42 29.27
CA ASP A 6 -10.25 10.22 28.06
C ASP A 6 -9.38 9.77 26.86
N LEU A 7 -8.17 10.31 26.75
CA LEU A 7 -7.19 9.87 25.73
C LEU A 7 -6.77 8.42 25.94
N VAL A 8 -6.53 8.00 27.18
CA VAL A 8 -6.20 6.59 27.50
C VAL A 8 -7.37 5.66 27.18
N GLY A 9 -8.61 6.11 27.43
CA GLY A 9 -9.83 5.34 27.11
C GLY A 9 -10.06 5.18 25.62
N THR A 10 -9.84 6.21 24.83
CA THR A 10 -9.97 6.18 23.35
C THR A 10 -8.87 5.34 22.71
N LEU A 11 -7.61 5.48 23.15
CA LEU A 11 -6.49 4.64 22.72
C LEU A 11 -6.73 3.16 23.03
N ALA A 12 -7.28 2.84 24.19
CA ALA A 12 -7.60 1.47 24.57
C ALA A 12 -8.69 0.87 23.69
N LYS A 13 -9.76 1.63 23.39
CA LYS A 13 -10.83 1.20 22.46
C LYS A 13 -10.29 1.04 21.03
N GLY A 14 -9.47 1.96 20.53
CA GLY A 14 -8.89 1.89 19.20
C GLY A 14 -7.92 0.71 19.03
N ARG A 15 -7.10 0.42 20.03
CA ARG A 15 -6.24 -0.79 20.03
C ARG A 15 -7.07 -2.07 19.97
N ALA A 16 -8.23 -2.10 20.61
CA ALA A 16 -9.13 -3.23 20.54
C ALA A 16 -9.66 -3.48 19.13
N ASP A 17 -9.92 -2.46 18.32
CA ASP A 17 -10.39 -2.60 16.94
C ASP A 17 -9.32 -3.20 16.02
N VAL A 18 -8.08 -2.73 16.14
CA VAL A 18 -6.93 -3.27 15.40
C VAL A 18 -6.68 -4.73 15.77
N SER A 19 -6.72 -5.07 17.06
CA SER A 19 -6.52 -6.44 17.54
C SER A 19 -7.59 -7.41 17.05
N LYS A 20 -8.86 -7.02 17.07
CA LYS A 20 -10.00 -7.81 16.55
C LYS A 20 -9.85 -8.13 15.06
N VAL A 21 -9.43 -7.15 14.24
CA VAL A 21 -9.20 -7.35 12.79
C VAL A 21 -8.06 -8.32 12.57
N ARG A 22 -6.98 -8.20 13.34
CA ARG A 22 -5.81 -9.10 13.27
C ARG A 22 -6.21 -10.54 13.60
N GLU A 23 -6.94 -10.76 14.70
CA GLU A 23 -7.39 -12.08 15.11
C GLU A 23 -8.35 -12.71 14.09
N LYS A 24 -9.35 -11.97 13.61
CA LYS A 24 -10.28 -12.43 12.57
C LYS A 24 -9.55 -12.85 11.29
N THR A 25 -8.52 -12.09 10.89
CA THR A 25 -7.72 -12.41 9.71
C THR A 25 -6.86 -13.65 9.92
N ARG A 26 -6.29 -13.82 11.12
CA ARG A 26 -5.51 -15.02 11.49
C ARG A 26 -6.38 -16.27 11.47
N ARG A 27 -7.54 -16.25 12.14
CA ARG A 27 -8.49 -17.38 12.14
C ARG A 27 -8.90 -17.77 10.73
N ARG A 28 -9.28 -16.82 9.87
CA ARG A 28 -9.66 -17.09 8.47
C ARG A 28 -8.54 -17.73 7.64
N ARG A 29 -7.27 -17.43 7.91
CA ARG A 29 -6.14 -18.05 7.21
C ARG A 29 -5.94 -19.47 7.66
N VAL A 30 -5.95 -19.72 8.97
CA VAL A 30 -5.82 -21.07 9.54
C VAL A 30 -6.94 -21.96 9.00
N THR A 31 -8.18 -21.50 9.03
CA THR A 31 -9.32 -22.24 8.47
C THR A 31 -9.12 -22.57 6.97
N ARG A 32 -8.67 -21.60 6.16
CA ARG A 32 -8.43 -21.85 4.73
C ARG A 32 -7.32 -22.87 4.49
N LEU A 33 -6.24 -22.83 5.29
CA LEU A 33 -5.16 -23.82 5.20
C LEU A 33 -5.65 -25.22 5.58
N ILE A 34 -6.43 -25.35 6.66
CA ILE A 34 -7.02 -26.62 7.07
C ILE A 34 -7.94 -27.16 5.98
N VAL A 35 -8.83 -26.34 5.43
CA VAL A 35 -9.73 -26.76 4.34
C VAL A 35 -8.95 -27.17 3.10
N ALA A 36 -7.90 -26.42 2.73
CA ALA A 36 -7.06 -26.78 1.58
C ALA A 36 -6.32 -28.11 1.79
N LEU A 37 -5.80 -28.36 3.00
CA LEU A 37 -5.16 -29.63 3.36
C LEU A 37 -6.16 -30.79 3.32
N LEU A 38 -7.35 -30.61 3.88
CA LEU A 38 -8.40 -31.65 3.86
C LEU A 38 -8.86 -31.97 2.42
N LEU A 39 -8.98 -30.96 1.55
CA LEU A 39 -9.32 -31.18 0.15
C LEU A 39 -8.20 -31.89 -0.60
N PHE A 40 -6.95 -31.55 -0.29
CA PHE A 40 -5.78 -32.21 -0.87
C PHE A 40 -5.67 -33.67 -0.42
N ASP A 41 -5.87 -33.93 0.87
CA ASP A 41 -5.88 -35.29 1.45
C ASP A 41 -7.02 -36.11 0.86
N PHE A 42 -8.22 -35.55 0.79
CA PHE A 42 -9.38 -36.17 0.14
C PHE A 42 -9.11 -36.51 -1.34
N TYR A 43 -8.44 -35.60 -2.07
CA TYR A 43 -8.04 -35.83 -3.46
C TYR A 43 -7.03 -36.99 -3.58
N LEU A 44 -6.04 -37.04 -2.69
CA LEU A 44 -5.06 -38.15 -2.65
C LEU A 44 -5.74 -39.47 -2.35
N TRP A 45 -6.68 -39.46 -1.39
CA TRP A 45 -7.45 -40.65 -0.99
C TRP A 45 -8.35 -41.16 -2.12
N TYR A 46 -9.08 -40.24 -2.78
CA TYR A 46 -9.89 -40.52 -3.95
C TYR A 46 -9.04 -41.16 -5.08
N ARG A 47 -7.86 -40.62 -5.30
CA ARG A 47 -6.93 -41.12 -6.33
C ARG A 47 -6.35 -42.49 -5.99
N TYR A 48 -6.05 -42.71 -4.72
CA TYR A 48 -5.60 -44.01 -4.20
C TYR A 48 -6.65 -45.12 -4.40
N LEU A 49 -7.92 -44.80 -4.08
CA LEU A 49 -9.04 -45.73 -4.25
C LEU A 49 -9.34 -46.08 -5.72
N ASN A 50 -9.00 -45.20 -6.65
CA ASN A 50 -9.25 -45.38 -8.09
C ASN A 50 -8.04 -45.95 -8.84
N ASP A 51 -7.05 -46.54 -8.17
CA ASP A 51 -5.85 -47.14 -8.75
C ASP A 51 -5.10 -46.31 -9.80
N ASN A 52 -5.15 -44.98 -9.66
CA ASN A 52 -4.47 -44.02 -10.52
C ASN A 52 -3.23 -43.44 -9.83
N PRO A 53 -2.09 -44.11 -9.77
CA PRO A 53 -0.87 -43.60 -9.17
C PRO A 53 -0.35 -42.37 -9.94
N PHE A 54 0.42 -41.53 -9.26
CA PHE A 54 1.09 -40.37 -9.87
C PHE A 54 2.14 -40.90 -10.86
N LYS A 55 1.82 -40.91 -12.15
CA LYS A 55 2.80 -41.19 -13.21
C LYS A 55 3.49 -39.87 -13.53
N LEU A 56 4.76 -39.73 -13.19
CA LEU A 56 5.59 -38.67 -13.74
C LEU A 56 5.66 -38.85 -15.26
N PRO A 57 5.50 -37.77 -16.05
CA PRO A 57 5.66 -37.83 -17.49
C PRO A 57 7.08 -38.37 -17.79
N THR A 58 7.19 -39.51 -18.38
CA THR A 58 8.46 -40.03 -18.88
C THR A 58 8.82 -39.25 -20.13
N LEU A 59 9.91 -38.51 -20.08
CA LEU A 59 10.43 -37.80 -21.23
C LEU A 59 10.95 -38.82 -22.22
N GLY A 60 10.32 -38.94 -23.38
CA GLY A 60 10.80 -39.80 -24.46
C GLY A 60 12.15 -39.32 -25.02
N PRO A 61 12.91 -40.17 -25.73
CA PRO A 61 14.20 -39.77 -26.28
C PRO A 61 14.14 -38.56 -27.21
N GLU A 62 13.01 -38.27 -27.83
CA GLU A 62 12.75 -37.08 -28.63
C GLU A 62 12.81 -35.79 -27.79
N ALA A 63 12.42 -35.86 -26.53
CA ALA A 63 12.47 -34.72 -25.63
C ALA A 63 13.91 -34.26 -25.34
N ILE A 64 14.89 -35.17 -25.40
CA ILE A 64 16.31 -34.85 -25.19
C ILE A 64 16.84 -34.03 -26.36
N ILE A 65 16.37 -34.29 -27.58
CA ILE A 65 16.76 -33.54 -28.79
C ILE A 65 16.20 -32.13 -28.76
N PHE A 66 14.94 -31.96 -28.31
CA PHE A 66 14.28 -30.64 -28.25
C PHE A 66 14.57 -29.89 -26.96
N ALA A 67 15.11 -30.54 -25.91
CA ALA A 67 15.40 -29.92 -24.63
C ALA A 67 16.23 -28.62 -24.73
N PRO A 68 17.34 -28.53 -25.51
CA PRO A 68 18.12 -27.31 -25.62
C PRO A 68 17.33 -26.16 -26.28
N VAL A 69 16.50 -26.46 -27.28
CA VAL A 69 15.66 -25.45 -27.96
C VAL A 69 14.59 -24.89 -27.01
N VAL A 70 13.93 -25.76 -26.26
CA VAL A 70 12.94 -25.39 -25.24
C VAL A 70 13.60 -24.56 -24.14
N LEU A 71 14.80 -24.95 -23.70
CA LEU A 71 15.53 -24.24 -22.65
C LEU A 71 15.96 -22.83 -23.09
N ILE A 72 16.41 -22.67 -24.33
CA ILE A 72 16.72 -21.37 -24.94
C ILE A 72 15.45 -20.54 -25.04
N MET A 73 14.33 -21.10 -25.48
CA MET A 73 13.06 -20.41 -25.59
C MET A 73 12.57 -19.94 -24.21
N ILE A 74 12.67 -20.78 -23.18
CA ILE A 74 12.36 -20.41 -21.79
C ILE A 74 13.29 -19.29 -21.31
N ALA A 75 14.58 -19.34 -21.63
CA ALA A 75 15.53 -18.31 -21.25
C ALA A 75 15.21 -16.97 -21.92
N ILE A 76 14.84 -16.97 -23.21
CA ILE A 76 14.42 -15.75 -23.94
C ILE A 76 13.12 -15.19 -23.33
N VAL A 77 12.13 -16.03 -23.07
CA VAL A 77 10.88 -15.62 -22.41
C VAL A 77 11.15 -15.09 -21.01
N ALA A 78 12.00 -15.75 -20.23
CA ALA A 78 12.39 -15.30 -18.90
C ALA A 78 13.11 -13.94 -18.94
N MET A 79 14.01 -13.74 -19.92
CA MET A 79 14.70 -12.47 -20.14
C MET A 79 13.72 -11.36 -20.57
N MET A 80 12.73 -11.68 -21.41
CA MET A 80 11.69 -10.74 -21.83
C MET A 80 10.72 -10.39 -20.69
N LEU A 81 10.49 -11.32 -19.76
CA LEU A 81 9.63 -11.12 -18.58
C LEU A 81 10.39 -10.47 -17.42
N MET A 82 11.71 -10.48 -17.41
CA MET A 82 12.54 -9.94 -16.32
C MET A 82 12.21 -8.46 -15.97
N PRO A 83 11.93 -7.55 -16.92
CA PRO A 83 11.49 -6.19 -16.62
C PRO A 83 10.18 -6.13 -15.85
N LEU A 84 9.25 -7.07 -16.07
CA LEU A 84 7.97 -7.13 -15.35
C LEU A 84 8.16 -7.44 -13.86
N PHE A 85 9.21 -8.16 -13.48
CA PHE A 85 9.55 -8.42 -12.09
C PHE A 85 10.31 -7.27 -11.42
N SER A 86 10.95 -6.39 -12.17
CA SER A 86 11.64 -5.19 -11.67
C SER A 86 10.69 -4.11 -11.12
N GLY A 87 9.38 -4.22 -11.36
CA GLY A 87 8.36 -3.31 -10.84
C GLY A 87 8.06 -3.47 -9.35
N ARG A 88 8.89 -4.21 -8.60
CA ARG A 88 8.76 -4.29 -7.14
C ARG A 88 9.28 -3.01 -6.51
N SER A 89 8.48 -2.43 -5.61
CA SER A 89 8.88 -1.26 -4.86
C SER A 89 10.03 -1.60 -3.89
N PRO A 90 11.07 -0.79 -3.82
CA PRO A 90 12.13 -0.91 -2.84
C PRO A 90 11.64 -0.38 -1.48
N HIS A 91 10.81 -1.16 -0.79
CA HIS A 91 10.27 -0.79 0.49
C HIS A 91 10.80 -1.70 1.60
N GLN A 92 11.04 -1.12 2.75
CA GLN A 92 11.36 -1.83 3.98
C GLN A 92 10.10 -1.94 4.85
N ILE A 93 9.87 -3.10 5.44
CA ILE A 93 8.78 -3.32 6.37
C ILE A 93 9.40 -3.51 7.73
N VAL A 94 9.07 -2.61 8.64
CA VAL A 94 9.50 -2.67 10.04
C VAL A 94 8.26 -3.03 10.87
N ARG A 95 8.38 -4.03 11.70
CA ARG A 95 7.30 -4.40 12.61
C ARG A 95 7.35 -3.56 13.88
N PRO A 96 6.20 -3.33 14.54
CA PRO A 96 6.19 -2.51 15.75
C PRO A 96 7.09 -3.07 16.87
N GLU A 97 7.33 -4.39 16.88
CA GLU A 97 8.22 -5.04 17.84
C GLU A 97 9.72 -4.76 17.56
N GLU A 98 10.07 -4.47 16.31
CA GLU A 98 11.44 -4.17 15.84
C GLU A 98 11.80 -2.69 16.03
N ILE A 99 10.82 -1.84 16.39
CA ILE A 99 11.03 -0.41 16.59
C ILE A 99 11.35 -0.16 18.07
N GLU A 100 12.56 0.27 18.35
CA GLU A 100 13.00 0.57 19.72
C GLU A 100 12.41 1.87 20.26
N VAL A 101 12.19 2.84 19.38
CA VAL A 101 11.80 4.22 19.68
C VAL A 101 10.31 4.36 19.97
N GLY A 102 9.94 4.94 21.12
CA GLY A 102 8.57 5.33 21.47
C GLY A 102 8.33 6.84 21.34
N LEU A 103 7.06 7.28 21.42
CA LEU A 103 6.73 8.72 21.43
C LEU A 103 7.29 9.44 22.65
N TYR A 104 7.49 8.75 23.77
CA TYR A 104 8.09 9.30 24.98
C TYR A 104 9.59 9.60 24.83
N ASP A 105 10.25 8.98 23.85
CA ASP A 105 11.68 9.19 23.58
C ASP A 105 11.90 10.43 22.69
N VAL A 106 10.83 10.97 22.10
CA VAL A 106 10.86 12.18 21.26
C VAL A 106 10.87 13.39 22.19
N ARG A 107 11.97 14.13 22.21
CA ARG A 107 12.13 15.34 23.03
C ARG A 107 12.27 16.58 22.15
N GLY A 108 11.78 17.71 22.64
CA GLY A 108 11.89 18.99 21.94
C GLY A 108 10.87 19.19 20.82
N LEU A 109 9.88 18.29 20.68
CA LEU A 109 8.80 18.35 19.71
C LEU A 109 7.43 18.17 20.38
N ASP A 110 7.22 18.76 21.56
CA ASP A 110 6.04 18.49 22.39
C ASP A 110 4.73 18.82 21.66
N ASN A 111 4.65 19.95 20.97
CA ASN A 111 3.47 20.33 20.18
C ASN A 111 3.19 19.36 19.05
N GLN A 112 4.23 18.89 18.36
CA GLN A 112 4.11 17.92 17.25
C GLN A 112 3.70 16.55 17.81
N VAL A 113 4.20 16.14 18.95
CA VAL A 113 3.82 14.88 19.62
C VAL A 113 2.35 14.90 20.02
N ASP A 114 1.84 16.01 20.55
CA ASP A 114 0.41 16.17 20.87
C ASP A 114 -0.47 16.08 19.62
N GLU A 115 -0.08 16.74 18.54
CA GLU A 115 -0.83 16.69 17.29
C GLU A 115 -0.82 15.30 16.66
N VAL A 116 0.32 14.63 16.70
CA VAL A 116 0.49 13.23 16.30
C VAL A 116 -0.38 12.32 17.16
N GLY A 117 -0.43 12.53 18.48
CA GLY A 117 -1.27 11.78 19.41
C GLY A 117 -2.74 11.82 18.99
N ARG A 118 -3.28 13.02 18.76
CA ARG A 118 -4.67 13.22 18.27
C ARG A 118 -4.93 12.53 16.93
N THR A 119 -3.94 12.52 16.03
CA THR A 119 -4.07 11.84 14.74
C THR A 119 -4.09 10.33 14.91
N LEU A 120 -3.26 9.79 15.82
CA LEU A 120 -3.23 8.36 16.14
C LEU A 120 -4.54 7.90 16.81
N ASP A 121 -5.16 8.73 17.64
CA ASP A 121 -6.45 8.40 18.26
C ASP A 121 -7.53 8.18 17.20
N VAL A 122 -7.63 9.11 16.24
CA VAL A 122 -8.58 8.98 15.13
C VAL A 122 -8.22 7.80 14.22
N PHE A 123 -6.94 7.57 13.98
CA PHE A 123 -6.46 6.44 13.19
C PHE A 123 -6.79 5.09 13.86
N LEU A 124 -6.59 4.98 15.16
CA LEU A 124 -6.86 3.75 15.90
C LEU A 124 -8.36 3.51 16.07
N GLY A 125 -9.13 4.56 16.36
CA GLY A 125 -10.58 4.52 16.51
C GLY A 125 -11.36 4.66 15.18
N TYR A 126 -10.77 4.32 14.06
CA TYR A 126 -11.34 4.56 12.73
C TYR A 126 -12.73 3.92 12.52
N ALA A 127 -13.00 2.77 13.14
CA ALA A 127 -14.26 2.07 12.99
C ALA A 127 -15.38 2.86 13.69
N THR A 128 -15.14 3.27 14.94
CA THR A 128 -16.05 4.11 15.72
C THR A 128 -16.28 5.46 15.04
N PHE A 129 -15.19 6.11 14.58
CA PHE A 129 -15.28 7.40 13.90
C PHE A 129 -16.13 7.32 12.63
N ARG A 130 -16.02 6.25 11.87
CA ARG A 130 -16.79 6.04 10.66
C ARG A 130 -18.24 5.64 10.92
N ASP A 131 -18.45 4.71 11.86
CA ASP A 131 -19.78 4.11 12.10
C ASP A 131 -20.67 5.03 12.94
N GLU A 132 -20.10 5.81 13.86
CA GLU A 132 -20.83 6.74 14.73
C GLU A 132 -20.89 8.17 14.19
N LEU A 133 -19.78 8.68 13.62
CA LEU A 133 -19.67 10.05 13.16
C LEU A 133 -19.88 10.19 11.64
N GLY A 134 -19.96 9.09 10.90
CA GLY A 134 -20.17 9.09 9.43
C GLY A 134 -19.02 9.70 8.63
N GLY A 135 -17.90 10.06 9.28
CA GLY A 135 -16.76 10.70 8.66
C GLY A 135 -15.71 9.73 8.16
N ASN A 136 -14.89 10.18 7.19
CA ASN A 136 -13.68 9.47 6.82
C ASN A 136 -12.49 10.05 7.58
N PRO A 137 -11.71 9.24 8.34
CA PRO A 137 -10.53 9.75 9.03
C PRO A 137 -9.50 10.29 8.02
N ARG A 138 -8.80 11.35 8.40
CA ARG A 138 -7.70 11.89 7.61
C ARG A 138 -6.58 10.87 7.51
N ARG A 139 -5.94 10.80 6.34
CA ARG A 139 -5.01 9.70 6.00
C ARG A 139 -3.65 10.16 5.57
N GLY A 140 -3.44 11.45 5.38
CA GLY A 140 -2.21 12.03 4.89
C GLY A 140 -1.64 13.06 5.85
N MET A 141 -0.35 12.91 6.19
CA MET A 141 0.43 13.88 6.97
C MET A 141 1.70 14.23 6.20
N LEU A 142 2.08 15.49 6.22
CA LEU A 142 3.34 15.97 5.69
C LEU A 142 4.23 16.45 6.84
N PHE A 143 5.41 15.86 6.96
CA PHE A 143 6.46 16.32 7.85
C PHE A 143 7.41 17.23 7.08
N GLU A 144 7.47 18.47 7.47
CA GLU A 144 8.27 19.49 6.85
C GLU A 144 9.35 19.98 7.80
N GLY A 145 10.53 20.27 7.28
CA GLY A 145 11.62 20.84 8.08
C GLY A 145 12.99 20.42 7.55
N PRO A 146 14.07 21.04 8.05
CA PRO A 146 15.42 20.77 7.62
C PRO A 146 15.84 19.32 7.90
N PRO A 147 16.90 18.83 7.24
CA PRO A 147 17.43 17.50 7.53
C PRO A 147 17.88 17.40 9.00
N GLY A 148 17.75 16.21 9.58
CA GLY A 148 18.19 15.96 10.96
C GLY A 148 17.17 16.36 12.04
N THR A 149 16.00 16.90 11.73
CA THR A 149 14.96 17.30 12.71
C THR A 149 14.14 16.14 13.29
N GLY A 150 14.47 14.90 12.98
CA GLY A 150 13.82 13.73 13.58
C GLY A 150 12.51 13.27 12.90
N LYS A 151 12.22 13.71 11.66
CA LYS A 151 10.99 13.34 10.93
C LYS A 151 10.78 11.82 10.84
N THR A 152 11.80 11.09 10.41
CA THR A 152 11.77 9.62 10.30
C THR A 152 11.69 8.94 11.68
N TYR A 153 12.32 9.54 12.68
CA TYR A 153 12.29 9.08 14.07
C TYR A 153 10.87 9.17 14.64
N LEU A 154 10.22 10.32 14.48
CA LEU A 154 8.85 10.56 14.91
C LEU A 154 7.86 9.61 14.21
N ALA A 155 8.01 9.40 12.89
CA ALA A 155 7.16 8.48 12.13
C ALA A 155 7.27 7.02 12.61
N LYS A 156 8.49 6.57 12.97
CA LYS A 156 8.71 5.25 13.57
C LYS A 156 8.07 5.15 14.96
N ALA A 157 8.24 6.17 15.79
CA ALA A 157 7.63 6.24 17.11
C ALA A 157 6.10 6.16 17.06
N MET A 158 5.47 6.82 16.05
CA MET A 158 4.04 6.70 15.78
C MET A 158 3.63 5.26 15.49
N ALA A 159 4.38 4.56 14.65
CA ALA A 159 4.07 3.17 14.29
C ALA A 159 4.16 2.22 15.48
N LYS A 160 5.17 2.41 16.34
CA LYS A 160 5.31 1.66 17.60
C LYS A 160 4.13 1.94 18.53
N GLN A 161 3.78 3.21 18.72
CA GLN A 161 2.68 3.61 19.59
C GLN A 161 1.33 3.07 19.10
N ALA A 162 1.11 3.10 17.79
CA ALA A 162 -0.09 2.53 17.17
C ALA A 162 -0.11 0.98 17.14
N GLY A 163 1.04 0.33 17.36
CA GLY A 163 1.17 -1.12 17.29
C GLY A 163 0.89 -1.68 15.89
N VAL A 164 1.17 -0.91 14.83
CA VAL A 164 0.93 -1.29 13.43
C VAL A 164 2.25 -1.33 12.64
N PRO A 165 2.32 -2.14 11.56
CA PRO A 165 3.52 -2.20 10.72
C PRO A 165 3.80 -0.86 10.04
N PHE A 166 5.09 -0.55 9.96
CA PHE A 166 5.66 0.62 9.30
C PHE A 166 6.25 0.22 7.97
N LEU A 167 5.78 0.83 6.88
CA LEU A 167 6.27 0.62 5.52
C LEU A 167 7.04 1.85 5.07
N PHE A 168 8.36 1.73 5.04
CA PHE A 168 9.30 2.80 4.67
C PHE A 168 9.71 2.71 3.20
N SER A 169 9.79 3.84 2.52
CA SER A 169 10.44 4.00 1.21
C SER A 169 10.94 5.42 1.04
N ALA A 170 12.07 5.59 0.36
CA ALA A 170 12.50 6.90 -0.10
C ALA A 170 11.93 7.17 -1.50
N ALA A 171 11.48 8.39 -1.78
CA ALA A 171 10.88 8.74 -3.06
C ALA A 171 11.82 8.55 -4.26
N PRO A 172 13.13 8.88 -4.18
CA PRO A 172 14.09 8.59 -5.26
C PRO A 172 14.15 7.10 -5.65
N ALA A 173 13.93 6.20 -4.70
CA ALA A 173 13.96 4.76 -4.96
C ALA A 173 12.83 4.27 -5.88
N PHE A 174 11.76 5.05 -6.05
CA PHE A 174 10.72 4.74 -7.04
C PHE A 174 11.17 5.03 -8.47
N GLN A 175 12.15 5.91 -8.67
CA GLN A 175 12.63 6.23 -10.00
C GLN A 175 13.20 4.99 -10.70
N SER A 176 12.99 4.92 -12.00
CA SER A 176 13.47 3.82 -12.84
C SER A 176 13.80 4.34 -14.22
N MET A 177 14.88 3.85 -14.82
CA MET A 177 15.25 4.15 -16.19
C MET A 177 14.23 3.60 -17.21
N TRP A 178 13.47 2.57 -16.83
CA TRP A 178 12.49 1.93 -17.71
C TRP A 178 11.16 2.65 -17.69
N PHE A 179 10.63 2.98 -18.86
CA PHE A 179 9.34 3.67 -19.01
C PHE A 179 8.20 2.92 -18.28
N GLY A 180 7.40 3.66 -17.53
CA GLY A 180 6.25 3.10 -16.79
C GLY A 180 6.59 2.30 -15.53
N MET A 181 7.85 1.91 -15.30
CA MET A 181 8.24 1.12 -14.13
C MET A 181 8.18 1.92 -12.84
N THR A 182 8.42 3.23 -12.90
CA THR A 182 8.26 4.14 -11.75
C THR A 182 6.84 4.11 -11.21
N ASN A 183 5.84 4.25 -12.09
CA ASN A 183 4.43 4.16 -11.71
C ASN A 183 4.06 2.75 -11.18
N ALA A 184 4.68 1.70 -11.75
CA ALA A 184 4.51 0.34 -11.27
C ALA A 184 5.07 0.13 -9.85
N LYS A 185 6.23 0.74 -9.53
CA LYS A 185 6.82 0.73 -8.18
C LYS A 185 5.93 1.46 -7.17
N ILE A 186 5.41 2.64 -7.52
CA ILE A 186 4.45 3.38 -6.67
C ILE A 186 3.21 2.53 -6.42
N ARG A 187 2.58 1.96 -7.46
CA ARG A 187 1.44 1.04 -7.31
C ARG A 187 1.76 -0.16 -6.44
N SER A 188 2.97 -0.70 -6.55
CA SER A 188 3.44 -1.84 -5.75
C SER A 188 3.54 -1.47 -4.27
N PHE A 189 4.09 -0.29 -3.93
CA PHE A 189 4.17 0.24 -2.58
C PHE A 189 2.77 0.35 -1.95
N PHE A 190 1.84 1.03 -2.60
CA PHE A 190 0.46 1.20 -2.11
C PHE A 190 -0.31 -0.13 -2.04
N ARG A 191 -0.07 -1.05 -2.96
CA ARG A 191 -0.64 -2.40 -2.91
C ARG A 191 -0.16 -3.16 -1.69
N ARG A 192 1.14 -3.04 -1.36
CA ARG A 192 1.72 -3.66 -0.19
C ARG A 192 1.18 -3.04 1.09
N LEU A 193 1.10 -1.70 1.15
CA LEU A 193 0.54 -0.96 2.28
C LEU A 193 -0.91 -1.38 2.56
N ARG A 194 -1.76 -1.42 1.54
CA ARG A 194 -3.15 -1.91 1.65
C ARG A 194 -3.23 -3.38 2.11
N LYS A 195 -2.29 -4.23 1.65
CA LYS A 195 -2.24 -5.63 2.08
C LYS A 195 -1.86 -5.75 3.56
N LEU A 196 -0.90 -4.95 4.03
CA LEU A 196 -0.51 -4.90 5.43
C LEU A 196 -1.64 -4.38 6.31
N ALA A 197 -2.25 -3.24 5.95
CA ALA A 197 -3.35 -2.67 6.69
C ALA A 197 -4.53 -3.64 6.87
N ARG A 198 -4.87 -4.38 5.82
CA ARG A 198 -5.92 -5.42 5.91
C ARG A 198 -5.52 -6.64 6.71
N LYS A 199 -4.22 -6.92 6.78
CA LYS A 199 -3.71 -8.08 7.53
C LYS A 199 -3.63 -7.79 9.01
N GLU A 200 -3.11 -6.61 9.37
CA GLU A 200 -2.77 -6.24 10.73
C GLU A 200 -3.81 -5.28 11.37
N GLY A 201 -4.86 -4.89 10.62
CA GLY A 201 -5.90 -3.96 11.09
C GLY A 201 -5.58 -2.48 10.89
N GLY A 202 -4.33 -2.17 10.55
CA GLY A 202 -3.83 -0.83 10.24
C GLY A 202 -2.41 -0.92 9.71
N ALA A 203 -1.93 0.13 9.04
CA ALA A 203 -0.54 0.26 8.61
C ALA A 203 -0.18 1.74 8.43
N ILE A 204 1.05 2.10 8.75
CA ILE A 204 1.62 3.41 8.47
C ILE A 204 2.59 3.28 7.31
N GLY A 205 2.35 4.07 6.25
CA GLY A 205 3.27 4.23 5.12
C GLY A 205 4.07 5.51 5.30
N PHE A 206 5.37 5.45 5.08
CA PHE A 206 6.25 6.61 5.15
C PHE A 206 7.04 6.75 3.86
N ILE A 207 6.98 7.93 3.25
CA ILE A 207 7.71 8.27 2.04
C ILE A 207 8.64 9.44 2.36
N GLU A 208 9.93 9.17 2.37
CA GLU A 208 10.97 10.18 2.59
C GLU A 208 11.32 10.89 1.30
N GLU A 209 11.71 12.17 1.39
CA GLU A 209 12.12 13.00 0.25
C GLU A 209 11.04 13.08 -0.85
N ILE A 210 9.78 13.31 -0.46
CA ILE A 210 8.65 13.32 -1.40
C ILE A 210 8.80 14.38 -2.51
N ASP A 211 9.57 15.44 -2.27
CA ASP A 211 9.92 16.48 -3.23
C ASP A 211 10.67 15.93 -4.44
N ALA A 212 11.39 14.82 -4.32
CA ALA A 212 12.08 14.19 -5.46
C ALA A 212 11.10 13.66 -6.53
N ILE A 213 9.85 13.37 -6.19
CA ILE A 213 8.80 12.93 -7.13
C ILE A 213 7.59 13.86 -7.16
N GLY A 214 7.43 14.70 -6.14
CA GLY A 214 6.31 15.61 -5.95
C GLY A 214 6.53 17.02 -6.49
N GLY A 215 7.63 17.26 -7.22
CA GLY A 215 8.00 18.57 -7.74
C GLY A 215 6.97 19.16 -8.71
N GLU A 216 6.90 20.47 -8.69
CA GLU A 216 5.99 21.27 -9.50
C GLU A 216 6.20 21.02 -10.99
N ARG A 217 5.12 21.05 -11.77
CA ARG A 217 5.11 20.83 -13.23
C ARG A 217 5.83 21.93 -14.03
N GLY A 218 6.33 22.97 -13.35
CA GLY A 218 6.86 24.20 -13.95
C GLY A 218 8.38 24.27 -14.18
N GLY A 219 9.15 23.23 -13.87
CA GLY A 219 10.61 23.25 -13.94
C GLY A 219 11.22 23.06 -15.32
N MET A 220 10.53 23.33 -16.41
CA MET A 220 11.12 23.48 -17.73
C MET A 220 11.12 24.96 -18.14
N ASN A 221 12.13 25.70 -17.72
CA ASN A 221 12.64 26.79 -18.51
C ASN A 221 13.18 26.17 -19.82
N ALA A 222 12.27 25.94 -20.76
CA ALA A 222 12.63 25.64 -22.12
C ALA A 222 13.31 26.91 -22.65
N SER A 223 14.65 26.95 -22.63
CA SER A 223 15.39 27.82 -23.53
C SER A 223 14.82 27.59 -24.92
N PRO A 224 14.49 28.62 -25.68
CA PRO A 224 14.01 28.48 -27.04
C PRO A 224 15.12 27.94 -27.90
N ASP A 225 15.18 26.64 -28.06
CA ASP A 225 16.11 25.98 -28.96
C ASP A 225 15.51 26.01 -30.39
N PRO A 226 16.10 26.75 -31.33
CA PRO A 226 15.50 26.96 -32.66
C PRO A 226 15.48 25.69 -33.53
N THR A 227 16.12 24.60 -33.11
CA THR A 227 16.27 23.37 -33.92
C THR A 227 15.13 22.33 -33.72
N GLY A 228 14.20 22.53 -32.80
CA GLY A 228 13.04 21.66 -32.61
C GLY A 228 13.33 20.23 -32.11
N LEU A 229 14.57 19.76 -32.17
CA LEU A 229 14.98 18.42 -31.72
C LEU A 229 15.01 18.27 -30.20
N GLY A 230 15.24 19.36 -29.46
CA GLY A 230 15.21 19.40 -28.00
C GLY A 230 13.82 19.15 -27.41
N ARG A 231 12.77 19.50 -28.14
CA ARG A 231 11.37 19.31 -27.70
C ARG A 231 10.94 17.85 -27.66
N VAL A 232 11.43 17.02 -28.56
CA VAL A 232 11.05 15.60 -28.63
C VAL A 232 11.73 14.82 -27.51
N SER A 233 13.02 15.11 -27.22
CA SER A 233 13.76 14.41 -26.16
C SER A 233 13.31 14.86 -24.76
N SER A 234 13.03 16.16 -24.57
CA SER A 234 12.53 16.69 -23.29
C SER A 234 11.10 16.24 -22.99
N SER A 235 10.25 16.10 -24.02
CA SER A 235 8.90 15.55 -23.88
C SER A 235 8.92 14.07 -23.48
N PHE A 236 9.89 13.30 -23.99
CA PHE A 236 10.04 11.89 -23.66
C PHE A 236 10.62 11.67 -22.25
N MET A 237 11.55 12.50 -21.80
CA MET A 237 12.12 12.46 -20.45
C MET A 237 11.26 13.19 -19.41
N GLY A 238 10.60 14.28 -19.79
CA GLY A 238 9.78 15.09 -18.88
C GLY A 238 8.41 14.49 -18.56
N ALA A 239 7.91 13.56 -19.37
CA ALA A 239 6.67 12.81 -19.10
C ALA A 239 6.75 11.93 -17.83
N GLY A 240 7.96 11.65 -17.32
CA GLY A 240 8.18 10.86 -16.12
C GLY A 240 7.72 11.57 -14.83
N GLY A 241 8.01 12.86 -14.67
CA GLY A 241 7.75 13.59 -13.42
C GLY A 241 6.25 13.82 -13.16
N SER A 242 5.53 14.34 -14.15
CA SER A 242 4.08 14.57 -14.00
C SER A 242 3.27 13.29 -13.86
N GLY A 243 3.74 12.19 -14.45
CA GLY A 243 3.12 10.88 -14.32
C GLY A 243 3.24 10.29 -12.91
N MET A 244 4.35 10.56 -12.21
CA MET A 244 4.59 10.09 -10.83
C MET A 244 3.66 10.75 -9.83
N VAL A 245 3.56 12.08 -9.88
CA VAL A 245 2.63 12.84 -9.03
C VAL A 245 1.19 12.39 -9.25
N ASN A 246 0.78 12.26 -10.50
CA ASN A 246 -0.56 11.82 -10.84
C ASN A 246 -0.86 10.40 -10.33
N GLU A 247 0.09 9.47 -10.46
CA GLU A 247 -0.06 8.12 -9.93
C GLU A 247 -0.17 8.13 -8.39
N LEU A 248 0.65 8.94 -7.70
CA LEU A 248 0.56 9.12 -6.25
C LEU A 248 -0.83 9.61 -5.84
N LEU A 249 -1.34 10.63 -6.52
CA LEU A 249 -2.67 11.20 -6.27
C LEU A 249 -3.78 10.15 -6.47
N ILE A 250 -3.72 9.38 -7.55
CA ILE A 250 -4.66 8.29 -7.84
C ILE A 250 -4.61 7.24 -6.72
N GLN A 251 -3.41 6.86 -6.28
CA GLN A 251 -3.25 5.85 -5.24
C GLN A 251 -3.76 6.33 -3.87
N MET A 252 -3.58 7.61 -3.53
CA MET A 252 -4.13 8.21 -2.31
C MET A 252 -5.66 8.23 -2.32
N GLN A 253 -6.27 8.62 -3.44
CA GLN A 253 -7.73 8.59 -3.61
C GLN A 253 -8.31 7.17 -3.59
N SER A 254 -7.51 6.17 -3.99
CA SER A 254 -7.96 4.78 -4.06
C SER A 254 -7.98 4.03 -2.72
N PHE A 255 -7.66 4.68 -1.60
CA PHE A 255 -7.74 4.05 -0.27
C PHE A 255 -9.16 3.60 0.09
N ASP A 256 -10.18 4.31 -0.41
CA ASP A 256 -11.60 4.01 -0.20
C ASP A 256 -12.14 2.97 -1.19
N GLN A 257 -11.39 2.67 -2.23
CA GLN A 257 -11.86 1.76 -3.26
C GLN A 257 -11.76 0.30 -2.80
N PRO A 258 -12.81 -0.51 -3.01
CA PRO A 258 -12.78 -1.92 -2.67
C PRO A 258 -11.70 -2.66 -3.50
N PRO A 259 -11.06 -3.69 -2.93
CA PRO A 259 -10.05 -4.48 -3.64
C PRO A 259 -10.66 -5.16 -4.87
N PHE A 260 -9.81 -5.45 -5.87
CA PHE A 260 -10.23 -6.05 -7.14
C PHE A 260 -11.14 -7.28 -6.96
N GLY A 261 -10.82 -8.17 -6.03
CA GLY A 261 -11.68 -9.34 -5.73
C GLY A 261 -13.05 -8.99 -5.16
N ALA A 262 -13.18 -7.88 -4.41
CA ALA A 262 -14.48 -7.40 -3.94
C ALA A 262 -15.29 -6.76 -5.08
N ARG A 263 -14.61 -6.04 -6.00
CA ARG A 263 -15.25 -5.49 -7.22
C ARG A 263 -15.79 -6.60 -8.13
N PHE A 264 -14.98 -7.67 -8.32
CA PHE A 264 -15.42 -8.82 -9.10
C PHE A 264 -16.62 -9.51 -8.43
N LYS A 265 -16.56 -9.72 -7.11
CA LYS A 265 -17.67 -10.27 -6.35
C LYS A 265 -18.93 -9.38 -6.42
N SER A 266 -18.80 -8.07 -6.33
CA SER A 266 -19.91 -7.13 -6.47
C SER A 266 -20.53 -7.21 -7.86
N ARG A 267 -19.72 -7.26 -8.94
CA ARG A 267 -20.20 -7.46 -10.30
C ARG A 267 -20.94 -8.79 -10.49
N MET A 268 -20.41 -9.87 -9.91
CA MET A 268 -21.12 -11.15 -9.94
C MET A 268 -22.46 -11.09 -9.18
N ILE A 269 -22.48 -10.42 -8.04
CA ILE A 269 -23.72 -10.22 -7.27
C ILE A 269 -24.71 -9.37 -8.06
N GLU A 270 -24.27 -8.30 -8.71
CA GLU A 270 -25.08 -7.46 -9.59
C GLU A 270 -25.63 -8.26 -10.77
N TRP A 271 -24.80 -9.08 -11.41
CA TRP A 271 -25.22 -9.96 -12.50
C TRP A 271 -26.28 -10.98 -12.03
N VAL A 272 -26.06 -11.65 -10.89
CA VAL A 272 -27.04 -12.56 -10.29
C VAL A 272 -28.32 -11.83 -9.88
N ASN A 273 -28.19 -10.59 -9.36
CA ASN A 273 -29.36 -9.77 -8.98
C ASN A 273 -30.17 -9.30 -10.18
N GLY A 274 -29.57 -9.24 -11.39
CA GLY A 274 -30.27 -8.97 -12.64
C GLY A 274 -31.32 -10.04 -12.96
N PHE A 275 -31.12 -11.29 -12.53
CA PHE A 275 -32.06 -12.40 -12.73
C PHE A 275 -33.00 -12.63 -11.53
N ARG A 276 -32.87 -11.85 -10.45
CA ARG A 276 -33.67 -12.00 -9.20
C ARG A 276 -34.73 -10.91 -9.07
N LYS A 277 -35.88 -11.29 -8.54
CA LYS A 277 -36.96 -10.34 -8.17
C LYS A 277 -36.41 -9.33 -7.11
N PRO A 278 -36.92 -8.08 -7.09
CA PRO A 278 -36.45 -7.02 -6.18
C PRO A 278 -36.37 -7.42 -4.72
N GLU A 279 -37.34 -8.22 -4.25
CA GLU A 279 -37.46 -8.68 -2.85
C GLU A 279 -36.37 -9.69 -2.44
N ARG A 280 -35.75 -10.38 -3.39
CA ARG A 280 -34.74 -11.43 -3.16
C ARG A 280 -33.32 -11.02 -3.60
N ARG A 281 -33.06 -9.72 -3.77
CA ARG A 281 -31.73 -9.23 -4.13
C ARG A 281 -30.74 -9.40 -3.00
N ILE A 282 -29.56 -9.87 -3.32
CA ILE A 282 -28.45 -10.01 -2.39
C ILE A 282 -27.89 -8.60 -2.14
N PRO A 283 -27.75 -8.14 -0.88
CA PRO A 283 -27.15 -6.84 -0.61
C PRO A 283 -25.70 -6.80 -1.09
N ALA A 284 -25.31 -5.67 -1.68
CA ALA A 284 -23.94 -5.45 -2.11
C ALA A 284 -22.97 -5.61 -0.94
N ALA A 285 -21.84 -6.28 -1.17
CA ALA A 285 -20.83 -6.45 -0.14
C ALA A 285 -20.32 -5.08 0.32
N LYS A 286 -20.43 -4.77 1.61
CA LYS A 286 -19.90 -3.53 2.19
C LYS A 286 -18.42 -3.41 1.84
N PRO A 287 -17.96 -2.26 1.34
CA PRO A 287 -16.55 -2.08 0.99
C PRO A 287 -15.68 -2.30 2.23
N THR A 288 -14.66 -3.15 2.10
CA THR A 288 -13.68 -3.37 3.16
C THR A 288 -12.75 -2.16 3.22
N TYR A 289 -12.86 -1.41 4.27
CA TYR A 289 -12.01 -0.28 4.57
C TYR A 289 -10.59 -0.74 4.91
N SER A 290 -9.59 -0.01 4.42
CA SER A 290 -8.18 -0.24 4.78
C SER A 290 -7.72 0.92 5.65
N ASN A 291 -7.47 0.66 6.94
CA ASN A 291 -6.96 1.68 7.84
C ASN A 291 -5.49 1.97 7.52
N ILE A 292 -5.24 3.08 6.85
CA ILE A 292 -3.92 3.49 6.37
C ILE A 292 -3.68 4.93 6.78
N LEU A 293 -2.53 5.18 7.37
CA LEU A 293 -1.98 6.52 7.56
C LEU A 293 -0.74 6.65 6.68
N LEU A 294 -0.75 7.60 5.75
CA LEU A 294 0.38 7.89 4.88
C LEU A 294 1.07 9.16 5.37
N ILE A 295 2.35 9.05 5.67
CA ILE A 295 3.19 10.15 6.09
C ILE A 295 4.21 10.40 5.00
N ALA A 296 4.35 11.63 4.56
CA ALA A 296 5.42 12.06 3.67
C ALA A 296 6.36 13.00 4.42
N ALA A 297 7.65 12.94 4.12
CA ALA A 297 8.64 13.87 4.64
C ALA A 297 9.32 14.62 3.50
N THR A 298 9.51 15.91 3.71
CA THR A 298 10.23 16.80 2.78
C THR A 298 11.10 17.79 3.51
N ASN A 299 12.19 18.17 2.88
CA ASN A 299 13.03 19.28 3.30
C ASN A 299 12.67 20.58 2.55
N ARG A 300 11.84 20.48 1.48
CA ARG A 300 11.48 21.59 0.58
C ARG A 300 10.01 21.51 0.20
N ALA A 301 9.14 21.94 1.12
CA ALA A 301 7.70 21.90 0.87
C ALA A 301 7.26 22.85 -0.25
N ASP A 302 8.01 23.95 -0.46
CA ASP A 302 7.74 24.91 -1.53
C ASP A 302 7.84 24.31 -2.94
N ASN A 303 8.58 23.22 -3.09
CA ASN A 303 8.75 22.53 -4.37
C ASN A 303 7.65 21.48 -4.64
N LEU A 304 6.72 21.25 -3.70
CA LEU A 304 5.68 20.27 -3.87
C LEU A 304 4.52 20.78 -4.73
N ASP A 305 4.00 19.90 -5.62
CA ASP A 305 2.79 20.20 -6.39
C ASP A 305 1.64 20.51 -5.41
N PRO A 306 0.99 21.70 -5.51
CA PRO A 306 -0.12 22.11 -4.63
C PRO A 306 -1.26 21.09 -4.61
N ALA A 307 -1.38 20.27 -5.65
CA ALA A 307 -2.37 19.20 -5.69
C ALA A 307 -2.16 18.15 -4.58
N LEU A 308 -0.92 17.91 -4.14
CA LEU A 308 -0.64 16.98 -3.05
C LEU A 308 -1.10 17.49 -1.68
N LEU A 309 -1.22 18.81 -1.54
CA LEU A 309 -1.54 19.50 -0.29
C LEU A 309 -3.05 19.76 -0.10
N ARG A 310 -3.88 19.35 -1.08
CA ARG A 310 -5.34 19.54 -1.01
C ARG A 310 -5.99 18.62 0.03
N PRO A 311 -7.14 19.01 0.60
CA PRO A 311 -7.90 18.19 1.54
C PRO A 311 -8.13 16.76 1.03
N GLY A 312 -7.97 15.79 1.93
CA GLY A 312 -8.05 14.36 1.60
C GLY A 312 -6.74 13.75 1.06
N ARG A 313 -5.66 14.52 1.05
CA ARG A 313 -4.30 14.10 0.67
C ARG A 313 -3.36 14.40 1.83
N PHE A 314 -2.26 15.13 1.61
CA PHE A 314 -1.39 15.61 2.69
C PHE A 314 -1.94 16.92 3.26
N ASP A 315 -3.09 16.86 3.90
CA ASP A 315 -3.82 18.03 4.41
C ASP A 315 -3.36 18.47 5.80
N ARG A 316 -2.57 17.65 6.49
CA ARG A 316 -1.90 18.02 7.75
C ARG A 316 -0.42 18.20 7.53
N ARG A 317 0.07 19.38 7.96
CA ARG A 317 1.49 19.71 7.92
C ARG A 317 2.01 19.83 9.33
N LEU A 318 3.15 19.19 9.62
CA LEU A 318 3.92 19.33 10.85
C LEU A 318 5.28 19.92 10.50
N TYR A 319 5.61 21.01 11.16
CA TYR A 319 6.87 21.73 11.00
C TYR A 319 7.84 21.39 12.10
#